data_1993b823d5f03ed26792b475053cadf8
#
_entry.id   1993b823d5f03ed26792b475053cadf8
#
_cell.length_a   1.000
_cell.length_b   1.000
_cell.length_c   1.000
_cell.angle_alpha   90.00
_cell.angle_beta   90.00
_cell.angle_gamma   90.00
#
_symmetry.space_group_name_H-M   'P 1'
#
loop_
_entity.id
_entity.type
_entity.pdbx_description
1 polymer ?
#
loop_
_entity_poly.entity_id
_entity_poly.type
_entity_poly.pdbx_seq_one_letter_code
_entity_poly.pdbx_strand_id
1 'polypeptide(L)'
;MTSFIHAALGFITHAPTASTVASEVKFAADLINGISLVAFILVEGVLIYFVIKYRRRKGEPNKQTLYLTHHTTAEIIWTVLPTIILGVIFYYGVASFIKMRNMPKDGEIIQVTGRQWIWDIKYPYCVKNAKTNAEKCIKLTSKNVNPTAEAPKMLQDEAQKTQTRFVVAKGRKYVMQMTSTDVIHSFTIPAFYVKQDVVPGLTSRLWFEPTTVGEFVITCNEYCGDKHSGMLGVIQVMEPADFDKWKNDKLALLQKELDQDAAGGPVDETALIAKGKELYGAKGCLACHNVSGAAGGAAPSFKGLYGKEEVLTTGKIKVDDAYLKESMLKPAAKVVKGYAPMPNMGVEEGDVKYLVAFIKSLK
;
A
#
# COMPACT_ATOMS: atom_id res chain seq x y z
N MET A 1 12.78 26.45 -24.73
CA MET A 1 13.41 26.82 -23.45
C MET A 1 12.39 26.77 -22.29
N THR A 2 11.18 27.27 -22.44
CA THR A 2 10.10 27.20 -21.45
C THR A 2 9.67 25.77 -21.09
N SER A 3 9.66 24.83 -22.07
CA SER A 3 9.27 23.42 -21.84
C SER A 3 10.28 22.66 -20.99
N PHE A 4 11.58 23.00 -21.08
CA PHE A 4 12.64 22.37 -20.29
C PHE A 4 12.62 22.86 -18.82
N ILE A 5 12.30 24.15 -18.64
CA ILE A 5 12.15 24.75 -17.29
C ILE A 5 10.88 24.19 -16.61
N HIS A 6 9.78 23.98 -17.35
CA HIS A 6 8.59 23.31 -16.82
C HIS A 6 8.83 21.83 -16.49
N ALA A 7 9.64 21.11 -17.27
CA ALA A 7 10.00 19.72 -16.97
C ALA A 7 10.96 19.64 -15.76
N ALA A 8 11.92 20.56 -15.65
CA ALA A 8 12.81 20.65 -14.49
C ALA A 8 12.06 21.10 -13.23
N LEU A 9 11.12 22.04 -13.34
CA LEU A 9 10.21 22.44 -12.26
C LEU A 9 9.14 21.40 -12.00
N GLY A 10 8.73 20.60 -13.00
CA GLY A 10 7.81 19.47 -12.86
C GLY A 10 8.40 18.34 -12.01
N PHE A 11 9.72 18.21 -11.95
CA PHE A 11 10.41 17.33 -11.01
C PHE A 11 10.27 17.80 -9.55
N ILE A 12 9.91 19.06 -9.35
CA ILE A 12 9.67 19.72 -8.05
C ILE A 12 8.16 19.83 -7.77
N THR A 13 7.28 19.55 -8.75
CA THR A 13 5.82 19.52 -8.52
C THR A 13 5.46 18.24 -7.81
N HIS A 14 5.28 18.37 -6.52
CA HIS A 14 4.82 17.31 -5.63
C HIS A 14 3.37 16.93 -5.91
N ALA A 15 2.99 15.72 -5.45
CA ALA A 15 1.60 15.31 -5.40
C ALA A 15 0.71 16.39 -4.76
N PRO A 16 -0.56 16.50 -5.14
CA PRO A 16 -1.48 17.44 -4.51
C PRO A 16 -1.50 17.21 -2.99
N THR A 17 -1.55 18.31 -2.22
CA THR A 17 -1.66 18.23 -0.76
C THR A 17 -3.11 18.02 -0.37
N ALA A 18 -3.45 16.82 0.10
CA ALA A 18 -4.82 16.45 0.43
C ALA A 18 -5.01 16.03 1.90
N SER A 19 -4.05 16.36 2.78
CA SER A 19 -4.15 16.17 4.23
C SER A 19 -3.56 17.34 5.01
N THR A 20 -3.89 17.45 6.29
CA THR A 20 -3.36 18.50 7.19
C THR A 20 -1.85 18.40 7.40
N VAL A 21 -1.26 17.21 7.28
CA VAL A 21 0.19 16.98 7.40
C VAL A 21 0.92 17.33 6.10
N ALA A 22 0.24 17.15 4.96
CA ALA A 22 0.85 17.28 3.64
C ALA A 22 1.43 18.69 3.39
N SER A 23 0.76 19.74 3.84
CA SER A 23 1.21 21.12 3.64
C SER A 23 2.54 21.42 4.34
N GLU A 24 2.75 20.89 5.54
CA GLU A 24 3.98 21.11 6.30
C GLU A 24 5.15 20.30 5.76
N VAL A 25 4.91 19.03 5.44
CA VAL A 25 5.94 18.17 4.81
C VAL A 25 6.33 18.71 3.45
N LYS A 26 5.35 19.21 2.67
CA LYS A 26 5.62 19.86 1.39
C LYS A 26 6.47 21.12 1.56
N PHE A 27 6.14 21.98 2.53
CA PHE A 27 6.93 23.16 2.81
C PHE A 27 8.40 22.83 3.13
N ALA A 28 8.64 21.84 4.00
CA ALA A 28 9.99 21.40 4.33
C ALA A 28 10.74 20.85 3.10
N ALA A 29 10.05 20.06 2.27
CA ALA A 29 10.61 19.54 1.03
C ALA A 29 10.92 20.64 0.02
N ASP A 30 10.02 21.62 -0.17
CA ASP A 30 10.23 22.77 -1.07
C ASP A 30 11.40 23.64 -0.61
N LEU A 31 11.53 23.86 0.70
CA LEU A 31 12.66 24.58 1.29
C LEU A 31 13.99 23.88 0.99
N ILE A 32 14.07 22.57 1.22
CA ILE A 32 15.27 21.77 0.94
C ILE A 32 15.59 21.79 -0.56
N ASN A 33 14.59 21.60 -1.42
CA ASN A 33 14.78 21.63 -2.88
C ASN A 33 15.25 23.00 -3.36
N GLY A 34 14.70 24.09 -2.83
CA GLY A 34 15.11 25.45 -3.15
C GLY A 34 16.57 25.72 -2.75
N ILE A 35 16.96 25.35 -1.54
CA ILE A 35 18.35 25.47 -1.06
C ILE A 35 19.28 24.62 -1.92
N SER A 36 18.91 23.38 -2.22
CA SER A 36 19.70 22.46 -3.05
C SER A 36 19.88 22.99 -4.47
N LEU A 37 18.84 23.56 -5.06
CA LEU A 37 18.92 24.17 -6.40
C LEU A 37 19.88 25.35 -6.44
N VAL A 38 19.80 26.25 -5.45
CA VAL A 38 20.72 27.40 -5.34
C VAL A 38 22.16 26.92 -5.16
N ALA A 39 22.39 25.95 -4.24
CA ALA A 39 23.71 25.38 -4.03
C ALA A 39 24.25 24.71 -5.29
N PHE A 40 23.42 23.93 -6.00
CA PHE A 40 23.79 23.28 -7.27
C PHE A 40 24.23 24.30 -8.32
N ILE A 41 23.42 25.33 -8.58
CA ILE A 41 23.74 26.39 -9.57
C ILE A 41 25.06 27.09 -9.19
N LEU A 42 25.26 27.39 -7.91
CA LEU A 42 26.47 28.06 -7.44
C LEU A 42 27.70 27.16 -7.62
N VAL A 43 27.64 25.92 -7.17
CA VAL A 43 28.79 24.99 -7.24
C VAL A 43 29.14 24.65 -8.68
N GLU A 44 28.16 24.29 -9.51
CA GLU A 44 28.37 23.96 -10.92
C GLU A 44 28.85 25.21 -11.71
N GLY A 45 28.27 26.37 -11.43
CA GLY A 45 28.69 27.62 -12.05
C GLY A 45 30.15 27.96 -11.74
N VAL A 46 30.59 27.84 -10.49
CA VAL A 46 31.98 28.05 -10.08
C VAL A 46 32.90 27.00 -10.69
N LEU A 47 32.48 25.74 -10.73
CA LEU A 47 33.24 24.66 -11.37
C LEU A 47 33.47 24.94 -12.86
N ILE A 48 32.42 25.26 -13.59
CA ILE A 48 32.49 25.60 -15.03
C ILE A 48 33.39 26.83 -15.23
N TYR A 49 33.22 27.88 -14.41
CA TYR A 49 34.07 29.08 -14.46
C TYR A 49 35.55 28.73 -14.28
N PHE A 50 35.89 27.87 -13.33
CA PHE A 50 37.27 27.46 -13.10
C PHE A 50 37.83 26.62 -14.25
N VAL A 51 37.03 25.71 -14.80
CA VAL A 51 37.44 24.94 -15.98
C VAL A 51 37.75 25.85 -17.16
N ILE A 52 36.93 26.84 -17.41
CA ILE A 52 37.15 27.79 -18.53
C ILE A 52 38.35 28.71 -18.24
N LYS A 53 38.40 29.30 -17.06
CA LYS A 53 39.38 30.33 -16.67
C LYS A 53 40.79 29.76 -16.53
N TYR A 54 40.89 28.57 -15.91
CA TYR A 54 42.20 27.94 -15.60
C TYR A 54 42.58 26.87 -16.58
N ARG A 55 41.86 26.70 -17.70
CA ARG A 55 42.20 25.77 -18.76
C ARG A 55 43.57 26.08 -19.33
N ARG A 56 44.48 25.07 -19.35
CA ARG A 56 45.81 25.20 -19.98
C ARG A 56 45.66 25.37 -21.51
N ARG A 57 46.21 26.43 -22.05
CA ARG A 57 46.25 26.69 -23.49
C ARG A 57 47.53 26.17 -24.07
N LYS A 58 47.48 25.61 -25.30
CA LYS A 58 48.64 25.09 -26.00
C LYS A 58 49.62 26.23 -26.30
N GLY A 59 50.93 26.09 -25.88
CA GLY A 59 51.94 27.15 -26.09
C GLY A 59 52.11 28.19 -24.97
N GLU A 60 51.29 28.14 -23.92
CA GLU A 60 51.49 29.00 -22.74
C GLU A 60 52.62 28.44 -21.84
N PRO A 61 53.53 29.30 -21.33
CA PRO A 61 54.54 28.86 -20.36
C PRO A 61 53.86 28.36 -19.08
N ASN A 62 54.50 27.45 -18.37
CA ASN A 62 54.03 27.00 -17.06
C ASN A 62 54.00 28.17 -16.09
N LYS A 63 52.80 28.69 -15.80
CA LYS A 63 52.64 29.66 -14.71
C LYS A 63 52.77 28.95 -13.37
N GLN A 64 53.66 29.46 -12.52
CA GLN A 64 53.70 28.99 -11.12
C GLN A 64 52.37 29.35 -10.44
N THR A 65 51.69 28.37 -9.90
CA THR A 65 50.48 28.60 -9.09
C THR A 65 50.87 29.05 -7.69
N LEU A 66 50.12 29.97 -7.14
CA LEU A 66 50.27 30.38 -5.76
C LEU A 66 50.04 29.17 -4.82
N TYR A 67 50.98 28.88 -3.95
CA TYR A 67 50.86 27.78 -3.00
C TYR A 67 50.08 28.28 -1.77
N LEU A 68 48.76 28.12 -1.80
CA LEU A 68 47.87 28.45 -0.70
C LEU A 68 47.51 27.17 0.06
N THR A 69 47.91 27.07 1.31
CA THR A 69 47.62 25.92 2.20
C THR A 69 46.40 26.12 3.05
N HIS A 70 46.00 27.37 3.34
CA HIS A 70 44.85 27.73 4.16
C HIS A 70 44.35 29.14 3.83
N HIS A 71 43.08 29.38 4.15
CA HIS A 71 42.48 30.72 4.06
C HIS A 71 41.39 30.86 5.11
N THR A 72 41.76 31.27 6.33
CA THR A 72 40.91 31.26 7.53
C THR A 72 39.53 31.91 7.32
N THR A 73 39.47 33.05 6.62
CA THR A 73 38.18 33.70 6.33
C THR A 73 37.27 32.84 5.47
N ALA A 74 37.80 32.24 4.41
CA ALA A 74 37.01 31.33 3.55
C ALA A 74 36.56 30.08 4.33
N GLU A 75 37.44 29.53 5.17
CA GLU A 75 37.16 28.38 6.02
C GLU A 75 36.02 28.66 6.99
N ILE A 76 36.03 29.82 7.64
CA ILE A 76 34.95 30.25 8.54
C ILE A 76 33.63 30.40 7.74
N ILE A 77 33.65 31.06 6.58
CA ILE A 77 32.45 31.26 5.77
C ILE A 77 31.82 29.93 5.34
N TRP A 78 32.60 29.02 4.76
CA TRP A 78 32.07 27.75 4.27
C TRP A 78 31.70 26.75 5.37
N THR A 79 32.13 26.99 6.61
CA THR A 79 31.72 26.21 7.78
C THR A 79 30.47 26.77 8.42
N VAL A 80 30.45 28.09 8.69
CA VAL A 80 29.36 28.73 9.44
C VAL A 80 28.08 28.83 8.62
N LEU A 81 28.17 29.23 7.34
CA LEU A 81 27.00 29.41 6.50
C LEU A 81 26.22 28.10 6.28
N PRO A 82 26.83 26.98 5.86
CA PRO A 82 26.12 25.70 5.77
C PRO A 82 25.59 25.20 7.13
N THR A 83 26.28 25.45 8.22
CA THR A 83 25.83 25.07 9.56
C THR A 83 24.53 25.79 9.94
N ILE A 84 24.40 27.09 9.61
CA ILE A 84 23.16 27.84 9.83
C ILE A 84 22.02 27.27 8.95
N ILE A 85 22.31 27.01 7.67
CA ILE A 85 21.34 26.41 6.75
C ILE A 85 20.87 25.05 7.25
N LEU A 86 21.81 24.21 7.72
CA LEU A 86 21.49 22.89 8.33
C LEU A 86 20.61 23.04 9.57
N GLY A 87 20.85 24.06 10.41
CA GLY A 87 20.01 24.37 11.58
C GLY A 87 18.57 24.70 11.18
N VAL A 88 18.39 25.46 10.11
CA VAL A 88 17.05 25.80 9.57
C VAL A 88 16.34 24.55 9.04
N ILE A 89 17.02 23.75 8.23
CA ILE A 89 16.48 22.47 7.68
C ILE A 89 16.11 21.52 8.83
N PHE A 90 16.99 21.39 9.82
CA PHE A 90 16.76 20.56 11.00
C PHE A 90 15.51 20.99 11.75
N TYR A 91 15.34 22.28 12.00
CA TYR A 91 14.16 22.81 12.70
C TYR A 91 12.84 22.40 12.04
N TYR A 92 12.70 22.67 10.73
CA TYR A 92 11.47 22.31 9.99
C TYR A 92 11.29 20.80 9.84
N GLY A 93 12.38 20.06 9.64
CA GLY A 93 12.34 18.60 9.58
C GLY A 93 11.86 17.96 10.88
N VAL A 94 12.39 18.40 12.02
CA VAL A 94 12.00 17.90 13.35
C VAL A 94 10.56 18.29 13.68
N ALA A 95 10.13 19.51 13.37
CA ALA A 95 8.76 19.95 13.61
C ALA A 95 7.74 19.07 12.85
N SER A 96 7.99 18.84 11.55
CA SER A 96 7.17 17.95 10.73
C SER A 96 7.18 16.50 11.23
N PHE A 97 8.36 15.99 11.62
CA PHE A 97 8.52 14.64 12.16
C PHE A 97 7.72 14.43 13.46
N ILE A 98 7.83 15.36 14.40
CA ILE A 98 7.08 15.29 15.68
C ILE A 98 5.58 15.27 15.40
N LYS A 99 5.08 16.12 14.50
CA LYS A 99 3.66 16.15 14.15
C LYS A 99 3.19 14.82 13.56
N MET A 100 3.94 14.24 12.63
CA MET A 100 3.60 12.94 12.03
C MET A 100 3.63 11.79 13.03
N ARG A 101 4.50 11.85 14.05
CA ARG A 101 4.65 10.79 15.05
C ARG A 101 3.68 10.90 16.23
N ASN A 102 3.14 12.07 16.49
CA ASN A 102 2.13 12.28 17.52
C ASN A 102 0.77 11.79 17.05
N MET A 103 0.41 10.56 17.41
CA MET A 103 -0.88 9.97 17.07
C MET A 103 -2.02 10.72 17.79
N PRO A 104 -3.05 11.18 17.06
CA PRO A 104 -4.21 11.84 17.69
C PRO A 104 -4.98 10.83 18.55
N LYS A 105 -5.34 11.24 19.78
CA LYS A 105 -6.10 10.41 20.71
C LYS A 105 -7.55 10.22 20.28
N ASP A 106 -8.07 11.15 19.51
CA ASP A 106 -9.42 11.21 18.97
C ASP A 106 -9.53 10.63 17.54
N GLY A 107 -8.45 10.01 17.04
CA GLY A 107 -8.44 9.40 15.73
C GLY A 107 -9.14 8.05 15.67
N GLU A 108 -9.94 7.83 14.62
CA GLU A 108 -10.57 6.53 14.36
C GLU A 108 -9.53 5.50 13.94
N ILE A 109 -9.49 4.35 14.63
CA ILE A 109 -8.51 3.30 14.35
C ILE A 109 -9.02 2.40 13.22
N ILE A 110 -8.30 2.37 12.11
CA ILE A 110 -8.52 1.47 10.98
C ILE A 110 -7.39 0.44 10.96
N GLN A 111 -7.73 -0.84 10.93
CA GLN A 111 -6.74 -1.91 10.82
C GLN A 111 -6.41 -2.16 9.35
N VAL A 112 -5.10 -2.23 9.03
CA VAL A 112 -4.60 -2.53 7.69
C VAL A 112 -3.70 -3.74 7.77
N THR A 113 -3.94 -4.72 6.91
CA THR A 113 -3.07 -5.88 6.75
C THR A 113 -2.51 -5.89 5.35
N GLY A 114 -1.17 -5.82 5.24
CA GLY A 114 -0.45 -6.03 3.99
C GLY A 114 -0.19 -7.52 3.79
N ARG A 115 -0.41 -8.00 2.57
CA ARG A 115 0.01 -9.34 2.12
C ARG A 115 0.24 -9.34 0.61
N GLN A 116 1.01 -10.26 0.12
CA GLN A 116 1.38 -10.35 -1.30
C GLN A 116 0.15 -10.62 -2.19
N TRP A 117 -0.34 -9.68 -2.97
CA TRP A 117 0.09 -8.28 -3.20
C TRP A 117 -1.17 -7.41 -3.16
N ILE A 118 -1.78 -7.32 -1.99
CA ILE A 118 -3.04 -6.62 -1.74
C ILE A 118 -3.05 -5.99 -0.34
N TRP A 119 -3.98 -5.05 -0.14
CA TRP A 119 -4.27 -4.41 1.13
C TRP A 119 -5.63 -4.85 1.63
N ASP A 120 -5.69 -5.40 2.85
CA ASP A 120 -6.93 -5.64 3.58
C ASP A 120 -7.14 -4.51 4.59
N ILE A 121 -8.30 -3.86 4.54
CA ILE A 121 -8.66 -2.77 5.45
C ILE A 121 -9.92 -3.15 6.22
N LYS A 122 -9.82 -3.12 7.54
CA LYS A 122 -10.94 -3.38 8.47
C LYS A 122 -11.25 -2.11 9.25
N TYR A 123 -12.49 -1.65 9.12
CA TYR A 123 -13.01 -0.51 9.86
C TYR A 123 -13.50 -0.92 11.26
N PRO A 124 -13.58 0.03 12.22
CA PRO A 124 -14.11 -0.22 13.55
C PRO A 124 -15.64 -0.33 13.59
N TYR A 125 -16.30 -0.26 12.43
CA TYR A 125 -17.74 -0.29 12.30
C TYR A 125 -18.24 -1.71 12.13
N CYS A 126 -18.93 -2.22 13.16
CA CYS A 126 -19.36 -3.61 13.22
C CYS A 126 -20.85 -3.70 13.56
N VAL A 127 -21.47 -4.79 13.16
CA VAL A 127 -22.80 -5.23 13.56
C VAL A 127 -22.71 -6.54 14.31
N LYS A 128 -23.64 -6.76 15.25
CA LYS A 128 -23.71 -7.99 16.05
C LYS A 128 -25.08 -8.63 15.94
N ASN A 129 -25.11 -9.95 15.80
CA ASN A 129 -26.36 -10.69 15.92
C ASN A 129 -26.66 -10.98 17.39
N ALA A 130 -27.83 -10.57 17.87
CA ALA A 130 -28.22 -10.70 19.27
C ALA A 130 -28.39 -12.15 19.74
N LYS A 131 -28.66 -13.08 18.83
CA LYS A 131 -28.91 -14.51 19.17
C LYS A 131 -27.63 -15.33 19.14
N THR A 132 -26.75 -15.10 18.16
CA THR A 132 -25.54 -15.92 17.95
C THR A 132 -24.27 -15.28 18.50
N ASN A 133 -24.31 -14.00 18.97
CA ASN A 133 -23.16 -13.20 19.33
C ASN A 133 -22.12 -13.03 18.17
N ALA A 134 -22.46 -13.47 16.97
CA ALA A 134 -21.60 -13.26 15.81
C ALA A 134 -21.46 -11.79 15.47
N GLU A 135 -20.24 -11.37 15.15
CA GLU A 135 -19.93 -9.99 14.80
C GLU A 135 -19.35 -9.93 13.37
N LYS A 136 -19.84 -8.98 12.57
CA LYS A 136 -19.25 -8.65 11.26
C LYS A 136 -18.91 -7.17 11.20
N CYS A 137 -17.69 -6.85 10.76
CA CYS A 137 -17.22 -5.48 10.57
C CYS A 137 -17.09 -5.17 9.08
N ILE A 138 -17.12 -3.87 8.73
CA ILE A 138 -16.83 -3.44 7.36
C ILE A 138 -15.37 -3.77 7.04
N LYS A 139 -15.17 -4.61 6.02
CA LYS A 139 -13.86 -5.01 5.48
C LYS A 139 -13.82 -4.77 3.99
N LEU A 140 -12.72 -4.24 3.52
CA LEU A 140 -12.47 -3.99 2.12
C LEU A 140 -11.08 -4.52 1.76
N THR A 141 -10.98 -5.16 0.60
CA THR A 141 -9.71 -5.72 0.09
C THR A 141 -9.40 -5.07 -1.26
N SER A 142 -8.18 -4.59 -1.44
CA SER A 142 -7.72 -4.08 -2.73
C SER A 142 -7.55 -5.23 -3.74
N LYS A 143 -7.44 -4.88 -5.01
CA LYS A 143 -7.12 -5.85 -6.07
C LYS A 143 -5.70 -5.60 -6.55
N ASN A 144 -4.91 -6.66 -6.75
CA ASN A 144 -3.66 -6.50 -7.45
C ASN A 144 -3.93 -6.18 -8.92
N VAL A 145 -3.26 -5.16 -9.43
CA VAL A 145 -3.33 -4.77 -10.84
C VAL A 145 -2.05 -5.23 -11.50
N ASN A 146 -2.19 -6.08 -12.54
CA ASN A 146 -1.01 -6.50 -13.31
C ASN A 146 -0.61 -5.36 -14.24
N PRO A 147 0.50 -4.62 -13.98
CA PRO A 147 0.94 -3.56 -14.87
C PRO A 147 1.48 -4.21 -16.14
N THR A 148 0.75 -4.14 -17.25
CA THR A 148 1.32 -4.42 -18.57
C THR A 148 2.25 -3.30 -18.99
N ALA A 149 3.17 -3.54 -19.93
CA ALA A 149 4.18 -2.58 -20.38
C ALA A 149 3.61 -1.24 -20.93
N GLU A 150 2.31 -1.16 -21.18
CA GLU A 150 1.59 0.06 -21.59
C GLU A 150 0.99 0.85 -20.41
N ALA A 151 1.29 0.40 -19.20
CA ALA A 151 0.61 0.80 -17.97
C ALA A 151 0.81 2.23 -17.43
N PRO A 152 1.76 3.10 -17.82
CA PRO A 152 1.84 4.44 -17.21
C PRO A 152 0.57 5.29 -17.42
N LYS A 153 -0.17 5.09 -18.53
CA LYS A 153 -1.45 5.76 -18.76
C LYS A 153 -2.65 4.99 -18.21
N MET A 154 -2.61 3.65 -18.26
CA MET A 154 -3.69 2.79 -17.73
C MET A 154 -3.74 2.76 -16.20
N LEU A 155 -2.64 3.01 -15.50
CA LEU A 155 -2.63 3.10 -14.03
C LEU A 155 -3.51 4.23 -13.49
N GLN A 156 -3.76 5.27 -14.29
CA GLN A 156 -4.61 6.39 -13.86
C GLN A 156 -6.10 6.17 -14.11
N ASP A 157 -6.50 5.45 -15.17
CA ASP A 157 -7.91 5.38 -15.57
C ASP A 157 -8.57 4.00 -15.34
N GLU A 158 -8.01 2.93 -15.87
CA GLU A 158 -8.64 1.59 -15.84
C GLU A 158 -8.38 0.86 -14.52
N ALA A 159 -7.17 0.94 -14.00
CA ALA A 159 -6.83 0.31 -12.71
C ALA A 159 -7.58 0.96 -11.55
N GLN A 160 -7.76 2.28 -11.57
CA GLN A 160 -8.58 2.98 -10.58
C GLN A 160 -10.06 2.60 -10.66
N LYS A 161 -10.63 2.43 -11.85
CA LYS A 161 -12.05 2.07 -12.02
C LYS A 161 -12.40 0.70 -11.42
N THR A 162 -11.48 -0.26 -11.44
CA THR A 162 -11.70 -1.63 -10.95
C THR A 162 -11.28 -1.85 -9.51
N GLN A 163 -10.54 -0.92 -8.90
CA GLN A 163 -10.09 -1.02 -7.52
C GLN A 163 -11.22 -0.85 -6.51
N THR A 164 -11.09 -1.58 -5.40
CA THR A 164 -11.91 -1.33 -4.22
C THR A 164 -11.54 0.02 -3.61
N ARG A 165 -12.54 0.86 -3.36
CA ARG A 165 -12.34 2.18 -2.75
C ARG A 165 -12.39 2.07 -1.23
N PHE A 166 -11.32 2.45 -0.58
CA PHE A 166 -11.27 2.62 0.87
C PHE A 166 -11.79 4.01 1.21
N VAL A 167 -12.92 4.06 1.89
CA VAL A 167 -13.68 5.30 2.07
C VAL A 167 -13.37 5.95 3.40
N VAL A 168 -13.10 7.26 3.40
CA VAL A 168 -12.87 8.08 4.58
C VAL A 168 -13.61 9.41 4.47
N ALA A 169 -13.93 10.02 5.60
CA ALA A 169 -14.56 11.34 5.64
C ALA A 169 -13.51 12.45 5.68
N LYS A 170 -13.74 13.53 4.95
CA LYS A 170 -12.98 14.77 5.05
C LYS A 170 -13.06 15.34 6.47
N GLY A 171 -11.94 15.86 6.99
CA GLY A 171 -11.84 16.50 8.29
C GLY A 171 -11.94 15.56 9.49
N ARG A 172 -11.98 14.23 9.29
CA ARG A 172 -11.84 13.25 10.38
C ARG A 172 -10.42 12.73 10.46
N LYS A 173 -9.95 12.48 11.67
CA LYS A 173 -8.63 11.91 11.92
C LYS A 173 -8.70 10.39 11.91
N TYR A 174 -7.82 9.77 11.14
CA TYR A 174 -7.69 8.32 11.04
C TYR A 174 -6.31 7.87 11.47
N VAL A 175 -6.27 6.85 12.33
CA VAL A 175 -5.05 6.16 12.72
C VAL A 175 -5.04 4.78 12.06
N MET A 176 -4.16 4.60 11.10
CA MET A 176 -3.95 3.31 10.46
C MET A 176 -3.06 2.45 11.34
N GLN A 177 -3.60 1.37 11.88
CA GLN A 177 -2.86 0.36 12.63
C GLN A 177 -2.55 -0.81 11.71
N MET A 178 -1.26 -1.02 11.40
CA MET A 178 -0.84 -1.83 10.28
C MET A 178 0.06 -2.99 10.68
N THR A 179 -0.14 -4.13 10.03
CA THR A 179 0.73 -5.31 10.16
C THR A 179 0.82 -6.06 8.82
N SER A 180 1.83 -6.90 8.67
CA SER A 180 1.96 -7.79 7.52
C SER A 180 1.83 -9.25 7.93
N THR A 181 1.33 -10.11 7.03
CA THR A 181 1.25 -11.56 7.26
C THR A 181 2.36 -12.35 6.57
N ASP A 182 3.17 -11.71 5.74
CA ASP A 182 4.20 -12.39 4.92
C ASP A 182 5.53 -11.63 4.89
N VAL A 183 5.71 -10.66 4.02
CA VAL A 183 6.94 -9.89 3.83
C VAL A 183 6.73 -8.43 4.27
N ILE A 184 7.79 -7.63 4.23
CA ILE A 184 7.68 -6.19 4.47
C ILE A 184 6.99 -5.53 3.27
N HIS A 185 6.00 -4.69 3.56
CA HIS A 185 5.35 -3.78 2.64
C HIS A 185 5.52 -2.34 3.14
N SER A 186 5.13 -1.35 2.35
CA SER A 186 5.10 0.04 2.81
C SER A 186 3.82 0.73 2.33
N PHE A 187 2.95 1.04 3.27
CA PHE A 187 1.68 1.71 2.99
C PHE A 187 1.93 3.21 2.78
N THR A 188 1.65 3.68 1.59
CA THR A 188 1.92 5.06 1.20
C THR A 188 0.71 5.68 0.51
N ILE A 189 0.36 6.91 0.92
CA ILE A 189 -0.61 7.75 0.23
C ILE A 189 0.12 9.03 -0.19
N PRO A 190 0.63 9.10 -1.45
CA PRO A 190 1.46 10.23 -1.87
C PRO A 190 0.78 11.59 -1.70
N ALA A 191 -0.51 11.71 -2.03
CA ALA A 191 -1.27 12.95 -1.88
C ALA A 191 -1.45 13.41 -0.42
N PHE A 192 -1.30 12.51 0.55
CA PHE A 192 -1.37 12.82 1.99
C PHE A 192 0.02 13.02 2.61
N TYR A 193 1.08 12.78 1.86
CA TYR A 193 2.48 12.82 2.32
C TYR A 193 2.75 11.90 3.51
N VAL A 194 2.09 10.75 3.55
CA VAL A 194 2.29 9.74 4.58
C VAL A 194 2.84 8.44 4.00
N LYS A 195 3.81 7.88 4.69
CA LYS A 195 4.43 6.58 4.39
C LYS A 195 4.79 5.88 5.69
N GLN A 196 4.49 4.59 5.79
CA GLN A 196 4.90 3.76 6.90
C GLN A 196 5.08 2.31 6.47
N ASP A 197 6.19 1.71 6.88
CA ASP A 197 6.46 0.31 6.60
C ASP A 197 5.55 -0.59 7.43
N VAL A 198 5.11 -1.67 6.79
CA VAL A 198 4.17 -2.66 7.32
C VAL A 198 4.93 -3.97 7.45
N VAL A 199 5.39 -4.25 8.68
CA VAL A 199 6.39 -5.27 8.96
C VAL A 199 5.74 -6.50 9.61
N PRO A 200 6.07 -7.74 9.19
CA PRO A 200 5.60 -8.96 9.85
C PRO A 200 5.99 -9.00 11.33
N GLY A 201 5.04 -9.40 12.18
CA GLY A 201 5.27 -9.51 13.62
C GLY A 201 5.32 -8.19 14.40
N LEU A 202 5.23 -7.05 13.71
CA LEU A 202 5.16 -5.73 14.33
C LEU A 202 3.84 -5.04 14.01
N THR A 203 3.44 -4.12 14.87
CA THR A 203 2.31 -3.23 14.64
C THR A 203 2.84 -1.82 14.43
N SER A 204 2.82 -1.35 13.19
CA SER A 204 3.17 0.02 12.84
C SER A 204 1.94 0.92 12.79
N ARG A 205 2.13 2.23 12.92
CA ARG A 205 1.04 3.21 12.91
C ARG A 205 1.42 4.43 12.10
N LEU A 206 0.45 4.96 11.37
CA LEU A 206 0.48 6.30 10.80
C LEU A 206 -0.90 6.94 10.99
N TRP A 207 -0.99 8.25 10.88
CA TRP A 207 -2.26 8.96 10.91
C TRP A 207 -2.33 10.02 9.83
N PHE A 208 -3.54 10.36 9.46
CA PHE A 208 -3.84 11.48 8.57
C PHE A 208 -5.23 12.05 8.84
N GLU A 209 -5.43 13.27 8.40
CA GLU A 209 -6.72 13.97 8.37
C GLU A 209 -6.91 14.53 6.96
N PRO A 210 -7.82 13.96 6.15
CA PRO A 210 -8.03 14.40 4.77
C PRO A 210 -8.64 15.80 4.72
N THR A 211 -8.13 16.65 3.82
CA THR A 211 -8.62 18.02 3.63
C THR A 211 -9.37 18.23 2.32
N THR A 212 -9.20 17.33 1.36
CA THR A 212 -9.72 17.47 0.01
C THR A 212 -10.52 16.24 -0.39
N VAL A 213 -11.77 16.44 -0.84
CA VAL A 213 -12.61 15.38 -1.41
C VAL A 213 -12.03 14.90 -2.74
N GLY A 214 -12.08 13.61 -2.99
CA GLY A 214 -11.57 13.00 -4.21
C GLY A 214 -11.05 11.59 -4.02
N GLU A 215 -10.49 11.02 -5.07
CA GLU A 215 -9.85 9.71 -5.07
C GLU A 215 -8.32 9.88 -5.15
N PHE A 216 -7.62 9.17 -4.28
CA PHE A 216 -6.16 9.21 -4.20
C PHE A 216 -5.60 7.79 -4.20
N VAL A 217 -4.44 7.60 -4.83
CA VAL A 217 -3.80 6.29 -4.91
C VAL A 217 -3.13 5.91 -3.60
N ILE A 218 -3.24 4.63 -3.25
CA ILE A 218 -2.43 3.96 -2.24
C ILE A 218 -1.41 3.10 -2.99
N THR A 219 -0.14 3.18 -2.61
CA THR A 219 0.95 2.41 -3.22
C THR A 219 1.70 1.61 -2.17
N CYS A 220 2.32 0.51 -2.60
CA CYS A 220 3.35 -0.16 -1.82
C CYS A 220 4.72 0.42 -2.21
N ASN A 221 5.46 0.96 -1.24
CA ASN A 221 6.76 1.61 -1.47
C ASN A 221 7.93 0.86 -0.78
N GLU A 222 7.77 -0.45 -0.57
CA GLU A 222 8.85 -1.37 -0.18
C GLU A 222 8.74 -2.63 -1.04
N TYR A 223 9.85 -3.06 -1.66
CA TYR A 223 9.83 -4.21 -2.57
C TYR A 223 9.36 -5.48 -1.85
N CYS A 224 8.26 -6.03 -2.32
CA CYS A 224 7.57 -7.16 -1.69
C CYS A 224 7.37 -8.37 -2.62
N GLY A 225 8.10 -8.43 -3.74
CA GLY A 225 8.06 -9.54 -4.70
C GLY A 225 7.52 -9.16 -6.08
N ASP A 226 7.24 -10.15 -6.92
CA ASP A 226 7.02 -10.00 -8.38
C ASP A 226 5.87 -9.05 -8.76
N LYS A 227 4.82 -8.96 -7.96
CA LYS A 227 3.66 -8.08 -8.23
C LYS A 227 3.65 -6.84 -7.35
N HIS A 228 4.82 -6.44 -6.86
CA HIS A 228 4.99 -5.24 -6.02
C HIS A 228 4.39 -3.98 -6.66
N SER A 229 4.70 -3.72 -7.93
CA SER A 229 4.21 -2.54 -8.66
C SER A 229 2.69 -2.51 -8.85
N GLY A 230 2.03 -3.68 -8.82
CA GLY A 230 0.58 -3.83 -8.90
C GLY A 230 -0.14 -3.81 -7.54
N MET A 231 0.58 -3.71 -6.43
CA MET A 231 -0.01 -3.64 -5.08
C MET A 231 -0.51 -2.23 -4.79
N LEU A 232 -1.63 -1.91 -5.41
CA LEU A 232 -2.26 -0.59 -5.36
C LEU A 232 -3.57 -0.64 -4.57
N GLY A 233 -4.04 0.53 -4.16
CA GLY A 233 -5.37 0.77 -3.62
C GLY A 233 -5.85 2.16 -3.99
N VAL A 234 -7.12 2.45 -3.73
CA VAL A 234 -7.71 3.79 -3.88
C VAL A 234 -8.33 4.19 -2.56
N ILE A 235 -7.93 5.33 -2.02
CA ILE A 235 -8.62 5.97 -0.91
C ILE A 235 -9.56 7.04 -1.47
N GLN A 236 -10.84 6.93 -1.14
CA GLN A 236 -11.87 7.87 -1.53
C GLN A 236 -12.24 8.74 -0.32
N VAL A 237 -11.98 10.02 -0.44
CA VAL A 237 -12.38 11.01 0.56
C VAL A 237 -13.76 11.55 0.17
N MET A 238 -14.73 11.44 1.06
CA MET A 238 -16.08 11.94 0.89
C MET A 238 -16.39 13.09 1.85
N GLU A 239 -17.40 13.88 1.54
CA GLU A 239 -17.97 14.77 2.56
C GLU A 239 -18.55 13.94 3.72
N PRO A 240 -18.54 14.46 4.95
CA PRO A 240 -18.93 13.68 6.13
C PRO A 240 -20.33 13.05 6.05
N ALA A 241 -21.31 13.74 5.46
CA ALA A 241 -22.67 13.24 5.31
C ALA A 241 -22.74 12.02 4.34
N ASP A 242 -22.01 12.08 3.24
CA ASP A 242 -21.94 11.00 2.24
C ASP A 242 -21.21 9.77 2.82
N PHE A 243 -20.16 10.01 3.59
CA PHE A 243 -19.46 8.96 4.32
C PHE A 243 -20.36 8.25 5.34
N ASP A 244 -21.12 9.02 6.13
CA ASP A 244 -22.03 8.43 7.12
C ASP A 244 -23.16 7.65 6.46
N LYS A 245 -23.67 8.11 5.31
CA LYS A 245 -24.62 7.34 4.50
C LYS A 245 -24.00 6.04 4.01
N TRP A 246 -22.82 6.10 3.37
CA TRP A 246 -22.09 4.91 2.90
C TRP A 246 -21.86 3.89 4.04
N LYS A 247 -21.42 4.37 5.19
CA LYS A 247 -21.19 3.54 6.38
C LYS A 247 -22.49 2.83 6.81
N ASN A 248 -23.59 3.57 6.94
CA ASN A 248 -24.87 3.03 7.38
C ASN A 248 -25.44 2.02 6.38
N ASP A 249 -25.32 2.29 5.07
CA ASP A 249 -25.74 1.36 4.02
C ASP A 249 -24.94 0.05 4.09
N LYS A 250 -23.63 0.14 4.34
CA LYS A 250 -22.77 -1.05 4.52
C LYS A 250 -23.13 -1.84 5.78
N LEU A 251 -23.39 -1.16 6.90
CA LEU A 251 -23.80 -1.81 8.14
C LEU A 251 -25.17 -2.50 8.00
N ALA A 252 -26.12 -1.90 7.31
CA ALA A 252 -27.42 -2.49 7.03
C ALA A 252 -27.30 -3.79 6.20
N LEU A 253 -26.42 -3.80 5.19
CA LEU A 253 -26.13 -4.99 4.41
C LEU A 253 -25.51 -6.10 5.27
N LEU A 254 -24.51 -5.77 6.08
CA LEU A 254 -23.85 -6.73 7.00
C LEU A 254 -24.83 -7.28 8.04
N GLN A 255 -25.75 -6.45 8.56
CA GLN A 255 -26.78 -6.91 9.49
C GLN A 255 -27.72 -7.91 8.81
N LYS A 256 -28.17 -7.62 7.59
CA LYS A 256 -29.01 -8.54 6.81
C LYS A 256 -28.31 -9.89 6.57
N GLU A 257 -27.01 -9.87 6.21
CA GLU A 257 -26.22 -11.10 6.06
C GLU A 257 -26.13 -11.90 7.37
N LEU A 258 -25.89 -11.21 8.50
CA LEU A 258 -25.81 -11.85 9.80
C LEU A 258 -27.14 -12.48 10.23
N ASP A 259 -28.26 -11.82 9.95
CA ASP A 259 -29.58 -12.30 10.31
C ASP A 259 -29.99 -13.51 9.43
N GLN A 260 -29.61 -13.51 8.15
CA GLN A 260 -29.76 -14.65 7.25
C GLN A 260 -28.91 -15.84 7.69
N ASP A 261 -27.64 -15.63 8.05
CA ASP A 261 -26.77 -16.68 8.58
C ASP A 261 -27.33 -17.30 9.87
N ALA A 262 -27.96 -16.49 10.74
CA ALA A 262 -28.54 -16.94 12.00
C ALA A 262 -29.91 -17.64 11.85
N ALA A 263 -30.65 -17.33 10.79
CA ALA A 263 -31.96 -17.92 10.55
C ALA A 263 -31.90 -19.39 10.07
N GLY A 264 -30.72 -19.88 9.66
CA GLY A 264 -30.53 -21.28 9.26
C GLY A 264 -31.39 -21.71 8.07
N GLY A 265 -31.87 -20.77 7.27
CA GLY A 265 -32.72 -21.03 6.11
C GLY A 265 -31.98 -21.85 5.04
N PRO A 266 -32.70 -22.46 4.09
CA PRO A 266 -32.10 -23.20 2.98
C PRO A 266 -31.13 -22.27 2.26
N VAL A 267 -29.85 -22.61 2.33
CA VAL A 267 -28.81 -21.79 1.71
C VAL A 267 -28.92 -22.04 0.21
N ASP A 268 -29.26 -21.02 -0.54
CA ASP A 268 -29.23 -21.08 -2.01
C ASP A 268 -27.79 -21.44 -2.45
N GLU A 269 -27.62 -22.66 -2.92
CA GLU A 269 -26.32 -23.19 -3.35
C GLU A 269 -25.72 -22.32 -4.46
N THR A 270 -26.56 -21.76 -5.31
CA THR A 270 -26.15 -20.84 -6.38
C THR A 270 -25.56 -19.53 -5.81
N ALA A 271 -26.16 -18.99 -4.75
CA ALA A 271 -25.65 -17.82 -4.04
C ALA A 271 -24.34 -18.11 -3.32
N LEU A 272 -24.22 -19.31 -2.70
CA LEU A 272 -22.95 -19.76 -2.09
C LEU A 272 -21.81 -19.82 -3.11
N ILE A 273 -22.06 -20.46 -4.25
CA ILE A 273 -21.08 -20.60 -5.33
C ILE A 273 -20.68 -19.22 -5.88
N ALA A 274 -21.64 -18.35 -6.14
CA ALA A 274 -21.37 -16.99 -6.61
C ALA A 274 -20.50 -16.19 -5.64
N LYS A 275 -20.81 -16.24 -4.35
CA LYS A 275 -20.02 -15.60 -3.30
C LYS A 275 -18.63 -16.23 -3.16
N GLY A 276 -18.53 -17.54 -3.28
CA GLY A 276 -17.24 -18.27 -3.28
C GLY A 276 -16.36 -17.87 -4.47
N LYS A 277 -16.93 -17.67 -5.66
CA LYS A 277 -16.22 -17.17 -6.84
C LYS A 277 -15.71 -15.74 -6.63
N GLU A 278 -16.51 -14.87 -6.01
CA GLU A 278 -16.09 -13.52 -5.64
C GLU A 278 -14.90 -13.58 -4.67
N LEU A 279 -15.01 -14.38 -3.60
CA LEU A 279 -13.96 -14.56 -2.60
C LEU A 279 -12.68 -15.17 -3.18
N TYR A 280 -12.78 -16.11 -4.13
CA TYR A 280 -11.64 -16.66 -4.85
C TYR A 280 -10.79 -15.56 -5.52
N GLY A 281 -11.44 -14.57 -6.13
CA GLY A 281 -10.77 -13.39 -6.67
C GLY A 281 -10.28 -12.43 -5.58
N ALA A 282 -11.16 -12.06 -4.65
CA ALA A 282 -10.91 -11.07 -3.62
C ALA A 282 -9.80 -11.48 -2.63
N LYS A 283 -9.73 -12.77 -2.28
CA LYS A 283 -8.67 -13.31 -1.41
C LYS A 283 -7.37 -13.62 -2.16
N GLY A 284 -7.30 -13.37 -3.48
CA GLY A 284 -6.11 -13.59 -4.28
C GLY A 284 -5.79 -15.05 -4.61
N CYS A 285 -6.69 -15.99 -4.37
CA CYS A 285 -6.50 -17.42 -4.64
C CYS A 285 -6.17 -17.69 -6.11
N LEU A 286 -6.76 -16.89 -7.02
CA LEU A 286 -6.56 -17.01 -8.47
C LEU A 286 -5.11 -16.78 -8.92
N ALA A 287 -4.28 -16.15 -8.07
CA ALA A 287 -2.87 -15.88 -8.41
C ALA A 287 -2.05 -17.18 -8.52
N CYS A 288 -2.43 -18.20 -7.76
CA CYS A 288 -1.73 -19.48 -7.68
C CYS A 288 -2.59 -20.68 -8.16
N HIS A 289 -3.89 -20.69 -7.81
CA HIS A 289 -4.81 -21.75 -8.15
C HIS A 289 -5.61 -21.39 -9.42
N ASN A 290 -5.55 -22.23 -10.44
CA ASN A 290 -6.42 -22.06 -11.62
C ASN A 290 -7.71 -22.88 -11.46
N VAL A 291 -8.71 -22.55 -12.28
CA VAL A 291 -10.01 -23.27 -12.35
C VAL A 291 -10.20 -23.96 -13.71
N SER A 292 -9.16 -23.98 -14.55
CA SER A 292 -9.21 -24.57 -15.89
C SER A 292 -8.82 -26.06 -15.92
N GLY A 293 -8.15 -26.55 -14.88
CA GLY A 293 -7.54 -27.88 -14.84
C GLY A 293 -6.17 -27.96 -15.48
N ALA A 294 -5.60 -26.81 -15.93
CA ALA A 294 -4.27 -26.79 -16.53
C ALA A 294 -3.19 -27.21 -15.50
N ALA A 295 -2.28 -28.08 -15.93
CA ALA A 295 -1.12 -28.46 -15.13
C ALA A 295 -0.04 -27.38 -15.16
N GLY A 296 0.85 -27.37 -14.14
CA GLY A 296 2.04 -26.47 -14.11
C GLY A 296 1.79 -25.10 -13.48
N GLY A 297 0.69 -24.90 -12.74
CA GLY A 297 0.48 -23.70 -11.93
C GLY A 297 1.35 -23.68 -10.66
N ALA A 298 1.41 -22.53 -9.98
CA ALA A 298 2.13 -22.36 -8.70
C ALA A 298 1.49 -23.14 -7.54
N ALA A 299 0.24 -23.63 -7.72
CA ALA A 299 -0.53 -24.44 -6.78
C ALA A 299 -1.48 -25.40 -7.52
N PRO A 300 -2.06 -26.40 -6.83
CA PRO A 300 -3.03 -27.34 -7.44
C PRO A 300 -4.23 -26.60 -8.07
N SER A 301 -4.70 -27.07 -9.24
CA SER A 301 -5.93 -26.56 -9.83
C SER A 301 -7.14 -26.88 -8.95
N PHE A 302 -8.10 -25.98 -8.86
CA PHE A 302 -9.36 -26.24 -8.15
C PHE A 302 -10.32 -27.12 -8.96
N LYS A 303 -10.14 -27.22 -10.31
CA LYS A 303 -10.98 -28.06 -11.13
C LYS A 303 -10.76 -29.54 -10.80
N GLY A 304 -11.85 -30.22 -10.45
CA GLY A 304 -11.82 -31.65 -10.07
C GLY A 304 -11.06 -31.93 -8.78
N LEU A 305 -10.78 -30.92 -7.96
CA LEU A 305 -10.00 -31.09 -6.73
C LEU A 305 -10.82 -31.79 -5.64
N TYR A 306 -12.09 -31.45 -5.47
CA TYR A 306 -12.94 -32.00 -4.42
C TYR A 306 -13.19 -33.49 -4.63
N GLY A 307 -12.96 -34.26 -3.59
CA GLY A 307 -13.09 -35.75 -3.62
C GLY A 307 -11.87 -36.51 -4.15
N LYS A 308 -10.89 -35.80 -4.72
CA LYS A 308 -9.63 -36.40 -5.19
C LYS A 308 -8.72 -36.80 -4.03
N GLU A 309 -7.85 -37.77 -4.25
CA GLU A 309 -6.76 -38.10 -3.34
C GLU A 309 -5.53 -37.23 -3.69
N GLU A 310 -5.08 -36.40 -2.76
CA GLU A 310 -3.87 -35.58 -2.90
C GLU A 310 -2.71 -36.20 -2.11
N VAL A 311 -1.49 -36.07 -2.69
CA VAL A 311 -0.25 -36.54 -2.07
C VAL A 311 0.38 -35.38 -1.33
N LEU A 312 0.45 -35.48 -0.01
CA LEU A 312 1.11 -34.48 0.84
C LEU A 312 2.58 -34.86 1.07
N THR A 313 3.34 -33.92 1.63
CA THR A 313 4.70 -34.20 2.13
C THR A 313 4.70 -35.22 3.28
N THR A 314 3.58 -35.38 3.98
CA THR A 314 3.39 -36.24 5.16
C THR A 314 2.55 -37.48 4.91
N GLY A 315 2.07 -37.69 3.68
CA GLY A 315 1.19 -38.86 3.34
C GLY A 315 0.16 -38.52 2.28
N LYS A 316 -0.95 -39.25 2.26
CA LYS A 316 -2.05 -39.02 1.33
C LYS A 316 -3.30 -38.57 2.08
N ILE A 317 -4.12 -37.71 1.47
CA ILE A 317 -5.38 -37.26 2.02
C ILE A 317 -6.46 -37.15 0.93
N LYS A 318 -7.68 -37.52 1.30
CA LYS A 318 -8.84 -37.22 0.45
C LYS A 318 -9.26 -35.79 0.66
N VAL A 319 -9.43 -35.07 -0.43
CA VAL A 319 -9.86 -33.65 -0.38
C VAL A 319 -11.36 -33.60 -0.06
N ASP A 320 -11.66 -33.29 1.18
CA ASP A 320 -13.01 -33.09 1.72
C ASP A 320 -13.16 -31.68 2.34
N ASP A 321 -14.33 -31.40 2.92
CA ASP A 321 -14.63 -30.14 3.56
C ASP A 321 -13.67 -29.82 4.70
N ALA A 322 -13.29 -30.84 5.50
CA ALA A 322 -12.41 -30.67 6.64
C ALA A 322 -10.98 -30.30 6.20
N TYR A 323 -10.47 -31.01 5.18
CA TYR A 323 -9.17 -30.71 4.60
C TYR A 323 -9.14 -29.32 3.95
N LEU A 324 -10.16 -28.96 3.16
CA LEU A 324 -10.24 -27.64 2.55
C LEU A 324 -10.29 -26.53 3.61
N LYS A 325 -11.10 -26.70 4.68
CA LYS A 325 -11.14 -25.77 5.79
C LYS A 325 -9.76 -25.61 6.45
N GLU A 326 -9.11 -26.72 6.78
CA GLU A 326 -7.78 -26.71 7.41
C GLU A 326 -6.74 -26.03 6.50
N SER A 327 -6.73 -26.37 5.21
CA SER A 327 -5.80 -25.81 4.23
C SER A 327 -5.96 -24.29 4.05
N MET A 328 -7.19 -23.77 4.14
CA MET A 328 -7.47 -22.33 4.04
C MET A 328 -7.09 -21.57 5.31
N LEU A 329 -7.37 -22.16 6.50
CA LEU A 329 -7.17 -21.49 7.78
C LEU A 329 -5.76 -21.69 8.36
N LYS A 330 -5.12 -22.83 8.02
CA LYS A 330 -3.78 -23.23 8.50
C LYS A 330 -2.94 -23.76 7.33
N PRO A 331 -2.61 -22.92 6.34
CA PRO A 331 -2.03 -23.39 5.07
C PRO A 331 -0.69 -24.11 5.18
N ALA A 332 0.09 -23.84 6.24
CA ALA A 332 1.36 -24.51 6.48
C ALA A 332 1.21 -25.90 7.19
N ALA A 333 0.01 -26.27 7.64
CA ALA A 333 -0.18 -27.53 8.40
C ALA A 333 -0.01 -28.76 7.52
N LYS A 334 -0.46 -28.72 6.26
CA LYS A 334 -0.41 -29.82 5.30
C LYS A 334 -0.06 -29.30 3.92
N VAL A 335 1.13 -29.63 3.44
CA VAL A 335 1.66 -29.13 2.15
C VAL A 335 1.55 -30.21 1.09
N VAL A 336 0.97 -29.90 -0.06
CA VAL A 336 0.88 -30.80 -1.22
C VAL A 336 2.27 -30.99 -1.82
N LYS A 337 2.66 -32.24 -2.06
CA LYS A 337 3.98 -32.59 -2.58
C LYS A 337 4.20 -31.96 -3.96
N GLY A 338 5.32 -31.29 -4.13
CA GLY A 338 5.70 -30.61 -5.38
C GLY A 338 5.28 -29.13 -5.45
N TYR A 339 4.63 -28.61 -4.41
CA TYR A 339 4.25 -27.19 -4.31
C TYR A 339 4.88 -26.54 -3.07
N ALA A 340 5.07 -25.24 -3.13
CA ALA A 340 5.44 -24.44 -1.96
C ALA A 340 4.27 -24.34 -0.97
N PRO A 341 4.53 -24.14 0.34
CA PRO A 341 3.48 -23.87 1.30
C PRO A 341 2.65 -22.66 0.87
N MET A 342 1.31 -22.79 0.93
CA MET A 342 0.40 -21.70 0.64
C MET A 342 0.59 -20.58 1.68
N PRO A 343 0.75 -19.31 1.28
CA PRO A 343 0.77 -18.19 2.21
C PRO A 343 -0.58 -18.01 2.90
N ASN A 344 -0.59 -17.32 4.05
CA ASN A 344 -1.85 -17.02 4.73
C ASN A 344 -2.64 -15.98 3.93
N MET A 345 -3.73 -16.41 3.31
CA MET A 345 -4.57 -15.59 2.44
C MET A 345 -5.62 -14.77 3.20
N GLY A 346 -5.60 -14.73 4.54
CA GLY A 346 -6.59 -14.01 5.34
C GLY A 346 -8.02 -14.52 5.16
N VAL A 347 -8.18 -15.84 4.90
CA VAL A 347 -9.50 -16.49 4.86
C VAL A 347 -10.01 -16.60 6.28
N GLU A 348 -11.25 -16.14 6.52
CA GLU A 348 -11.91 -16.27 7.80
C GLU A 348 -12.80 -17.51 7.84
N GLU A 349 -13.12 -17.98 9.05
CA GLU A 349 -13.94 -19.17 9.21
C GLU A 349 -15.31 -19.04 8.51
N GLY A 350 -15.89 -17.83 8.51
CA GLY A 350 -17.13 -17.52 7.80
C GLY A 350 -17.03 -17.58 6.27
N ASP A 351 -15.82 -17.38 5.70
CA ASP A 351 -15.60 -17.41 4.25
C ASP A 351 -15.50 -18.85 3.71
N VAL A 352 -15.10 -19.80 4.57
CA VAL A 352 -14.80 -21.19 4.18
C VAL A 352 -15.96 -21.85 3.48
N LYS A 353 -17.19 -21.72 3.99
CA LYS A 353 -18.39 -22.32 3.41
C LYS A 353 -18.63 -21.92 1.96
N TYR A 354 -18.36 -20.66 1.62
CA TYR A 354 -18.51 -20.13 0.27
C TYR A 354 -17.41 -20.66 -0.67
N LEU A 355 -16.16 -20.63 -0.22
CA LEU A 355 -15.03 -21.13 -1.00
C LEU A 355 -15.14 -22.62 -1.25
N VAL A 356 -15.56 -23.41 -0.25
CA VAL A 356 -15.81 -24.86 -0.40
C VAL A 356 -16.92 -25.12 -1.40
N ALA A 357 -18.05 -24.39 -1.33
CA ALA A 357 -19.13 -24.51 -2.31
C ALA A 357 -18.66 -24.21 -3.72
N PHE A 358 -17.86 -23.15 -3.90
CA PHE A 358 -17.27 -22.81 -5.21
C PHE A 358 -16.33 -23.94 -5.71
N ILE A 359 -15.42 -24.45 -4.88
CA ILE A 359 -14.50 -25.54 -5.27
C ILE A 359 -15.30 -26.80 -5.65
N LYS A 360 -16.34 -27.15 -4.89
CA LYS A 360 -17.24 -28.27 -5.22
C LYS A 360 -17.94 -28.12 -6.57
N SER A 361 -18.23 -26.90 -6.98
CA SER A 361 -18.89 -26.64 -8.28
C SER A 361 -17.97 -26.80 -9.49
N LEU A 362 -16.65 -26.85 -9.28
CA LEU A 362 -15.62 -27.01 -10.32
C LEU A 362 -15.31 -28.49 -10.60
N LYS A 363 -16.27 -29.21 -11.09
CA LYS A 363 -16.13 -30.64 -11.46
C LYS A 363 -15.30 -30.83 -12.72
#